data_91837ee2c9b602b381af081875be22e2
#
_entry.id   91837ee2c9b602b381af081875be22e2
#
_cell.length_a   1.000
_cell.length_b   1.000
_cell.length_c   1.000
_cell.angle_alpha   90.00
_cell.angle_beta   90.00
_cell.angle_gamma   90.00
#
_symmetry.space_group_name_H-M   'P 1'
#
loop_
_entity.id
_entity.type
_entity.pdbx_description
1 polymer ?
#
loop_
_entity_poly.entity_id
_entity_poly.type
_entity_poly.pdbx_seq_one_letter_code
_entity_poly.pdbx_strand_id
1 'polypeptide(L)'
;DEILKKYNEKEREKLFTLKPLYQRAIIVAAGPIANFILAAIIFLFIYMFVGKDFTPAVINEVQIESPAEKAGLKKNDIILEIDGTKVESVLDVSKLITMSTSEFIDFKVSRYEKDLFLKIKPNIIATEDNLGNKINKRVVGIVIGAFNDKVNHVKLGPLKALYYSVNEVYFVTSSTLSYLGSMIFGDADTSQLGGPIRIAKISGQVAQFGIIPFLSMMAYISISLGLINLFPIPLLDGGHLMFYGFEKILGKPLSQKTQEGFFRIGMFLLLSLMFFATMNDLRDLGLF
;
A
#
# COMPACT_ATOMS: atom_id res chain seq x y z
N ASP A 1 -26.22 -32.68 -8.69
CA ASP A 1 -27.50 -33.28 -9.20
C ASP A 1 -28.76 -32.58 -8.66
N GLU A 2 -28.81 -32.09 -7.42
CA GLU A 2 -29.97 -31.37 -6.86
C GLU A 2 -30.23 -30.04 -7.54
N ILE A 3 -29.18 -29.27 -7.86
CA ILE A 3 -29.27 -27.98 -8.57
C ILE A 3 -29.86 -28.19 -9.98
N LEU A 4 -29.46 -29.27 -10.67
CA LEU A 4 -29.94 -29.59 -12.01
C LEU A 4 -31.43 -29.98 -12.02
N LYS A 5 -31.97 -30.50 -10.91
CA LYS A 5 -33.39 -30.82 -10.78
C LYS A 5 -34.27 -29.63 -10.41
N LYS A 6 -33.70 -28.61 -9.77
CA LYS A 6 -34.44 -27.48 -9.20
C LYS A 6 -34.64 -26.31 -10.16
N TYR A 7 -33.76 -26.16 -11.17
CA TYR A 7 -33.77 -24.99 -12.08
C TYR A 7 -33.92 -25.41 -13.54
N ASN A 8 -34.67 -24.63 -14.34
CA ASN A 8 -34.81 -24.82 -15.78
C ASN A 8 -33.52 -24.40 -16.54
N GLU A 9 -33.39 -24.73 -17.83
CA GLU A 9 -32.13 -24.42 -18.59
C GLU A 9 -31.76 -22.94 -18.61
N LYS A 10 -32.73 -22.04 -18.80
CA LYS A 10 -32.49 -20.58 -18.79
C LYS A 10 -32.08 -20.05 -17.41
N GLU A 11 -32.54 -20.67 -16.33
CA GLU A 11 -32.16 -20.35 -14.96
C GLU A 11 -30.75 -20.88 -14.62
N ARG A 12 -30.42 -22.09 -15.13
CA ARG A 12 -29.10 -22.72 -14.96
C ARG A 12 -28.00 -21.87 -15.57
N GLU A 13 -28.24 -21.25 -16.72
CA GLU A 13 -27.28 -20.32 -17.34
C GLU A 13 -26.93 -19.12 -16.46
N LYS A 14 -27.82 -18.73 -15.53
CA LYS A 14 -27.58 -17.59 -14.61
C LYS A 14 -26.88 -17.99 -13.32
N LEU A 15 -26.82 -19.29 -13.00
CA LEU A 15 -26.23 -19.76 -11.76
C LEU A 15 -24.69 -19.68 -11.81
N PHE A 16 -24.10 -18.99 -10.85
CA PHE A 16 -22.65 -18.81 -10.74
C PHE A 16 -21.89 -20.15 -10.76
N THR A 17 -22.37 -21.14 -10.04
CA THR A 17 -21.73 -22.46 -9.92
C THR A 17 -21.67 -23.24 -11.22
N LEU A 18 -22.57 -22.96 -12.17
CA LEU A 18 -22.63 -23.62 -13.48
C LEU A 18 -21.91 -22.80 -14.59
N LYS A 19 -21.41 -21.61 -14.27
CA LYS A 19 -20.63 -20.81 -15.22
C LYS A 19 -19.29 -21.49 -15.56
N PRO A 20 -18.80 -21.30 -16.79
CA PRO A 20 -17.44 -21.69 -17.15
C PRO A 20 -16.41 -21.12 -16.17
N LEU A 21 -15.32 -21.85 -15.95
CA LEU A 21 -14.28 -21.51 -14.97
C LEU A 21 -13.76 -20.07 -15.11
N TYR A 22 -13.51 -19.63 -16.36
CA TYR A 22 -13.02 -18.28 -16.63
C TYR A 22 -14.03 -17.19 -16.22
N GLN A 23 -15.35 -17.44 -16.41
CA GLN A 23 -16.37 -16.49 -15.98
C GLN A 23 -16.45 -16.40 -14.45
N ARG A 24 -16.37 -17.54 -13.75
CA ARG A 24 -16.31 -17.57 -12.29
C ARG A 24 -15.09 -16.82 -11.77
N ALA A 25 -13.93 -17.02 -12.39
CA ALA A 25 -12.70 -16.30 -12.03
C ALA A 25 -12.82 -14.79 -12.25
N ILE A 26 -13.39 -14.34 -13.37
CA ILE A 26 -13.63 -12.92 -13.64
C ILE A 26 -14.58 -12.30 -12.62
N ILE A 27 -15.68 -12.98 -12.31
CA ILE A 27 -16.67 -12.48 -11.34
C ILE A 27 -16.04 -12.28 -9.97
N VAL A 28 -15.25 -13.26 -9.49
CA VAL A 28 -14.57 -13.17 -8.19
C VAL A 28 -13.49 -12.10 -8.21
N ALA A 29 -12.69 -12.02 -9.27
CA ALA A 29 -11.66 -10.99 -9.39
C ALA A 29 -12.21 -9.57 -9.51
N ALA A 30 -13.47 -9.40 -9.93
CA ALA A 30 -14.10 -8.10 -10.11
C ALA A 30 -14.17 -7.29 -8.81
N GLY A 31 -14.33 -7.94 -7.63
CA GLY A 31 -14.33 -7.27 -6.33
C GLY A 31 -13.01 -6.54 -6.05
N PRO A 32 -11.89 -7.25 -5.95
CA PRO A 32 -10.58 -6.63 -5.79
C PRO A 32 -10.23 -5.60 -6.86
N ILE A 33 -10.53 -5.88 -8.13
CA ILE A 33 -10.28 -4.96 -9.24
C ILE A 33 -11.08 -3.67 -9.07
N ALA A 34 -12.35 -3.75 -8.64
CA ALA A 34 -13.18 -2.57 -8.39
C ALA A 34 -12.57 -1.67 -7.31
N ASN A 35 -11.93 -2.22 -6.29
CA ASN A 35 -11.23 -1.45 -5.26
C ASN A 35 -10.04 -0.68 -5.84
N PHE A 36 -9.22 -1.28 -6.71
CA PHE A 36 -8.13 -0.58 -7.39
C PHE A 36 -8.64 0.50 -8.33
N ILE A 37 -9.73 0.23 -9.08
CA ILE A 37 -10.37 1.21 -9.96
C ILE A 37 -10.91 2.38 -9.14
N LEU A 38 -11.59 2.13 -8.03
CA LEU A 38 -12.10 3.17 -7.14
C LEU A 38 -10.97 4.07 -6.64
N ALA A 39 -9.88 3.50 -6.17
CA ALA A 39 -8.71 4.26 -5.72
C ALA A 39 -8.13 5.12 -6.86
N ALA A 40 -7.96 4.54 -8.06
CA ALA A 40 -7.48 5.27 -9.23
C ALA A 40 -8.41 6.43 -9.61
N ILE A 41 -9.73 6.24 -9.53
CA ILE A 41 -10.72 7.30 -9.79
C ILE A 41 -10.59 8.43 -8.75
N ILE A 42 -10.45 8.10 -7.48
CA ILE A 42 -10.28 9.12 -6.42
C ILE A 42 -9.01 9.94 -6.68
N PHE A 43 -7.85 9.29 -6.91
CA PHE A 43 -6.62 10.02 -7.23
C PHE A 43 -6.71 10.80 -8.53
N LEU A 44 -7.38 10.27 -9.56
CA LEU A 44 -7.63 10.99 -10.81
C LEU A 44 -8.32 12.34 -10.53
N PHE A 45 -9.40 12.34 -9.76
CA PHE A 45 -10.12 13.57 -9.41
C PHE A 45 -9.27 14.51 -8.55
N ILE A 46 -8.53 13.98 -7.56
CA ILE A 46 -7.62 14.79 -6.75
C ILE A 46 -6.60 15.49 -7.66
N TYR A 47 -5.92 14.75 -8.54
CA TYR A 47 -4.89 15.32 -9.42
C TYR A 47 -5.43 16.30 -10.47
N MET A 48 -6.69 16.12 -10.91
CA MET A 48 -7.32 17.05 -11.84
C MET A 48 -7.79 18.34 -11.17
N PHE A 49 -8.42 18.26 -10.01
CA PHE A 49 -9.09 19.40 -9.39
C PHE A 49 -8.26 20.11 -8.32
N VAL A 50 -7.51 19.36 -7.55
CA VAL A 50 -6.63 19.89 -6.50
C VAL A 50 -5.22 20.10 -7.06
N GLY A 51 -4.71 19.12 -7.80
CA GLY A 51 -3.36 19.10 -8.37
C GLY A 51 -2.46 18.08 -7.69
N LYS A 52 -1.31 17.82 -8.31
CA LYS A 52 -0.21 17.04 -7.76
C LYS A 52 0.93 17.98 -7.41
N ASP A 53 1.59 17.70 -6.29
CA ASP A 53 2.78 18.42 -5.88
C ASP A 53 4.00 17.96 -6.72
N PHE A 54 4.68 18.92 -7.33
CA PHE A 54 5.94 18.76 -8.07
C PHE A 54 7.04 19.64 -7.48
N THR A 55 6.98 19.90 -6.19
CA THR A 55 7.95 20.70 -5.50
C THR A 55 9.28 19.95 -5.37
N PRO A 56 10.37 20.39 -6.03
CA PRO A 56 11.64 19.70 -5.93
C PRO A 56 12.10 19.57 -4.47
N ALA A 57 12.54 18.38 -4.10
CA ALA A 57 13.01 18.07 -2.76
C ALA A 57 14.45 18.55 -2.58
N VAL A 58 14.63 19.62 -1.85
CA VAL A 58 15.96 20.19 -1.54
C VAL A 58 16.31 19.91 -0.09
N ILE A 59 17.56 19.52 0.16
CA ILE A 59 18.07 19.33 1.52
C ILE A 59 18.38 20.71 2.12
N ASN A 60 17.56 21.12 3.09
CA ASN A 60 17.76 22.37 3.80
C ASN A 60 18.81 22.25 4.92
N GLU A 61 18.86 21.09 5.56
CA GLU A 61 19.80 20.80 6.64
C GLU A 61 20.12 19.31 6.69
N VAL A 62 21.35 18.98 7.04
CA VAL A 62 21.80 17.61 7.37
C VAL A 62 22.14 17.59 8.85
N GLN A 63 21.54 16.68 9.59
CA GLN A 63 21.77 16.55 11.04
C GLN A 63 23.17 16.00 11.30
N ILE A 64 23.84 16.55 12.31
CA ILE A 64 25.19 16.15 12.72
C ILE A 64 25.14 14.68 13.21
N GLU A 65 26.19 13.91 12.91
CA GLU A 65 26.33 12.47 13.20
C GLU A 65 25.26 11.57 12.60
N SER A 66 24.44 12.12 11.69
CA SER A 66 23.38 11.36 11.03
C SER A 66 23.91 10.38 9.96
N PRO A 67 23.12 9.37 9.56
CA PRO A 67 23.42 8.54 8.41
C PRO A 67 23.65 9.34 7.12
N ALA A 68 22.90 10.42 6.92
CA ALA A 68 23.01 11.28 5.76
C ALA A 68 24.35 12.03 5.72
N GLU A 69 24.81 12.56 6.85
CA GLU A 69 26.10 13.23 6.95
C GLU A 69 27.24 12.26 6.67
N LYS A 70 27.22 11.07 7.30
CA LYS A 70 28.22 10.02 7.10
C LYS A 70 28.30 9.53 5.65
N ALA A 71 27.19 9.54 4.94
CA ALA A 71 27.13 9.19 3.52
C ALA A 71 27.53 10.35 2.61
N GLY A 72 27.71 11.57 3.14
CA GLY A 72 28.17 12.74 2.39
C GLY A 72 27.07 13.56 1.73
N LEU A 73 25.81 13.44 2.16
CA LEU A 73 24.76 14.39 1.79
C LEU A 73 25.07 15.77 2.35
N LYS A 74 24.69 16.80 1.60
CA LYS A 74 24.96 18.21 1.98
C LYS A 74 23.72 19.07 1.79
N LYS A 75 23.70 20.20 2.49
CA LYS A 75 22.73 21.27 2.25
C LYS A 75 22.75 21.70 0.79
N ASN A 76 21.59 21.97 0.23
CA ASN A 76 21.32 22.35 -1.16
C ASN A 76 21.45 21.19 -2.17
N ASP A 77 21.66 19.95 -1.76
CA ASP A 77 21.48 18.81 -2.65
C ASP A 77 20.01 18.70 -3.03
N ILE A 78 19.74 18.45 -4.32
CA ILE A 78 18.39 18.17 -4.83
C ILE A 78 18.28 16.66 -4.96
N ILE A 79 17.30 16.05 -4.29
CA ILE A 79 17.08 14.62 -4.34
C ILE A 79 16.32 14.30 -5.64
N LEU A 80 16.91 13.48 -6.51
CA LEU A 80 16.35 13.10 -7.81
C LEU A 80 15.69 11.75 -7.78
N GLU A 81 16.31 10.75 -7.12
CA GLU A 81 15.82 9.37 -7.05
C GLU A 81 16.17 8.76 -5.69
N ILE A 82 15.31 7.86 -5.22
CA ILE A 82 15.52 7.01 -4.04
C ILE A 82 15.17 5.56 -4.44
N ASP A 83 16.10 4.62 -4.26
CA ASP A 83 15.98 3.20 -4.65
C ASP A 83 15.50 3.04 -6.11
N GLY A 84 16.03 3.87 -7.04
CA GLY A 84 15.66 3.88 -8.45
C GLY A 84 14.28 4.49 -8.76
N THR A 85 13.54 4.93 -7.74
CA THR A 85 12.25 5.61 -7.91
C THR A 85 12.47 7.12 -7.96
N LYS A 86 11.93 7.76 -9.01
CA LYS A 86 12.03 9.21 -9.19
C LYS A 86 11.33 9.96 -8.08
N VAL A 87 12.00 10.96 -7.52
CA VAL A 87 11.45 11.91 -6.56
C VAL A 87 10.90 13.10 -7.33
N GLU A 88 9.60 13.33 -7.25
CA GLU A 88 8.93 14.45 -7.92
C GLU A 88 8.51 15.54 -6.93
N SER A 89 8.41 15.19 -5.64
CA SER A 89 8.00 16.13 -4.58
C SER A 89 8.74 15.89 -3.27
N VAL A 90 8.66 16.86 -2.38
CA VAL A 90 9.17 16.74 -0.99
C VAL A 90 8.51 15.57 -0.26
N LEU A 91 7.22 15.33 -0.50
CA LEU A 91 6.46 14.25 0.13
C LEU A 91 6.95 12.86 -0.32
N ASP A 92 7.41 12.72 -1.56
CA ASP A 92 7.92 11.46 -2.09
C ASP A 92 9.15 10.99 -1.31
N VAL A 93 10.01 11.90 -0.87
CA VAL A 93 11.21 11.54 -0.10
C VAL A 93 10.86 10.80 1.18
N SER A 94 9.97 11.39 1.99
CA SER A 94 9.54 10.75 3.25
C SER A 94 8.83 9.41 3.00
N LYS A 95 8.00 9.35 1.96
CA LYS A 95 7.27 8.16 1.55
C LYS A 95 8.24 7.05 1.13
N LEU A 96 9.21 7.35 0.25
CA LEU A 96 10.17 6.38 -0.26
C LEU A 96 11.11 5.87 0.83
N ILE A 97 11.62 6.74 1.72
CA ILE A 97 12.47 6.33 2.85
C ILE A 97 11.69 5.39 3.80
N THR A 98 10.43 5.75 4.12
CA THR A 98 9.60 4.96 5.05
C THR A 98 9.23 3.60 4.49
N MET A 99 8.94 3.53 3.17
CA MET A 99 8.54 2.30 2.49
C MET A 99 9.71 1.44 2.00
N SER A 100 10.93 1.96 2.00
CA SER A 100 12.12 1.17 1.66
C SER A 100 12.31 0.05 2.69
N THR A 101 12.56 -1.17 2.22
CA THR A 101 12.85 -2.35 3.05
C THR A 101 14.32 -2.76 2.97
N SER A 102 15.09 -2.10 2.10
CA SER A 102 16.52 -2.38 1.90
C SER A 102 17.35 -1.98 3.12
N GLU A 103 18.43 -2.70 3.41
CA GLU A 103 19.38 -2.34 4.47
C GLU A 103 20.02 -0.98 4.19
N PHE A 104 20.37 -0.73 2.94
CA PHE A 104 20.88 0.55 2.45
C PHE A 104 19.90 1.14 1.44
N ILE A 105 19.66 2.42 1.55
CA ILE A 105 18.84 3.20 0.62
C ILE A 105 19.77 3.91 -0.38
N ASP A 106 19.53 3.70 -1.66
CA ASP A 106 20.28 4.34 -2.74
C ASP A 106 19.68 5.71 -3.04
N PHE A 107 20.48 6.77 -2.86
CA PHE A 107 20.12 8.14 -3.19
C PHE A 107 20.86 8.60 -4.46
N LYS A 108 20.12 9.15 -5.41
CA LYS A 108 20.66 9.93 -6.50
C LYS A 108 20.33 11.40 -6.24
N VAL A 109 21.33 12.22 -6.10
CA VAL A 109 21.17 13.66 -5.82
C VAL A 109 21.92 14.49 -6.84
N SER A 110 21.41 15.69 -7.13
CA SER A 110 22.11 16.69 -7.94
C SER A 110 22.78 17.71 -7.01
N ARG A 111 24.09 17.87 -7.16
CA ARG A 111 24.91 18.86 -6.47
C ARG A 111 25.71 19.66 -7.50
N TYR A 112 25.47 20.95 -7.62
CA TYR A 112 26.10 21.82 -8.63
C TYR A 112 25.97 21.23 -10.06
N GLU A 113 24.75 20.78 -10.41
CA GLU A 113 24.41 20.17 -11.71
C GLU A 113 25.14 18.84 -12.02
N LYS A 114 25.78 18.23 -11.02
CA LYS A 114 26.41 16.90 -11.13
C LYS A 114 25.61 15.87 -10.35
N ASP A 115 25.33 14.76 -10.98
CA ASP A 115 24.65 13.63 -10.34
C ASP A 115 25.65 12.87 -9.45
N LEU A 116 25.24 12.63 -8.20
CA LEU A 116 25.97 11.85 -7.22
C LEU A 116 25.09 10.69 -6.74
N PHE A 117 25.71 9.53 -6.57
CA PHE A 117 25.06 8.33 -6.05
C PHE A 117 25.61 8.02 -4.67
N LEU A 118 24.74 7.96 -3.68
CA LEU A 118 25.09 7.76 -2.28
C LEU A 118 24.27 6.63 -1.68
N LYS A 119 24.92 5.76 -0.89
CA LYS A 119 24.24 4.69 -0.15
C LYS A 119 24.13 5.05 1.31
N ILE A 120 22.93 5.01 1.87
CA ILE A 120 22.65 5.46 3.23
C ILE A 120 21.99 4.34 3.99
N LYS A 121 22.59 3.92 5.13
CA LYS A 121 21.95 3.00 6.06
C LYS A 121 21.08 3.82 7.02
N PRO A 122 19.73 3.76 6.92
CA PRO A 122 18.86 4.55 7.78
C PRO A 122 18.92 4.06 9.23
N ASN A 123 18.69 4.95 10.17
CA ASN A 123 18.40 4.59 11.55
C ASN A 123 16.91 4.34 11.71
N ILE A 124 16.55 3.43 12.62
CA ILE A 124 15.16 3.22 13.03
C ILE A 124 14.98 3.94 14.36
N ILE A 125 14.07 4.91 14.40
CA ILE A 125 13.74 5.66 15.62
C ILE A 125 12.27 5.46 15.97
N ALA A 126 11.99 5.26 17.26
CA ALA A 126 10.64 5.34 17.79
C ALA A 126 10.24 6.81 17.90
N THR A 127 9.18 7.21 17.25
CA THR A 127 8.67 8.59 17.21
C THR A 127 7.16 8.60 17.18
N GLU A 128 6.57 9.77 17.28
CA GLU A 128 5.15 9.97 17.04
C GLU A 128 4.94 10.55 15.65
N ASP A 129 3.88 10.08 14.96
CA ASP A 129 3.45 10.69 13.71
C ASP A 129 2.71 12.02 13.98
N ASN A 130 2.35 12.73 12.91
CA ASN A 130 1.61 14.00 13.02
C ASN A 130 0.21 13.84 13.66
N LEU A 131 -0.23 12.63 13.89
CA LEU A 131 -1.50 12.27 14.52
C LEU A 131 -1.32 11.81 15.97
N GLY A 132 -0.09 11.84 16.52
CA GLY A 132 0.24 11.40 17.89
C GLY A 132 0.25 9.87 18.04
N ASN A 133 0.37 9.10 16.96
CA ASN A 133 0.52 7.65 17.05
C ASN A 133 2.01 7.29 17.13
N LYS A 134 2.37 6.36 18.05
CA LYS A 134 3.73 5.84 18.15
C LYS A 134 4.06 4.98 16.93
N ILE A 135 5.14 5.31 16.26
CA ILE A 135 5.62 4.60 15.08
C ILE A 135 7.12 4.42 15.13
N ASN A 136 7.60 3.31 14.57
CA ASN A 136 9.02 3.13 14.26
C ASN A 136 9.26 3.66 12.85
N LYS A 137 10.03 4.74 12.74
CA LYS A 137 10.29 5.42 11.48
C LYS A 137 11.74 5.25 11.07
N ARG A 138 11.95 4.91 9.80
CA ARG A 138 13.28 4.92 9.18
C ARG A 138 13.65 6.39 8.89
N VAL A 139 14.80 6.81 9.37
CA VAL A 139 15.28 8.19 9.20
C VAL A 139 16.72 8.18 8.74
N VAL A 140 17.06 9.15 7.88
CA VAL A 140 18.43 9.36 7.41
C VAL A 140 19.06 10.60 8.03
N GLY A 141 18.27 11.45 8.69
CA GLY A 141 18.74 12.66 9.37
C GLY A 141 18.92 13.87 8.44
N ILE A 142 17.92 14.10 7.58
CA ILE A 142 17.84 15.29 6.72
C ILE A 142 16.57 16.08 7.03
N VAL A 143 16.67 17.40 6.91
CA VAL A 143 15.51 18.30 6.82
C VAL A 143 15.38 18.70 5.36
N ILE A 144 14.24 18.33 4.78
CA ILE A 144 13.90 18.60 3.38
C ILE A 144 12.85 19.70 3.30
N GLY A 145 12.91 20.49 2.25
CA GLY A 145 11.94 21.55 2.00
C GLY A 145 11.83 21.88 0.52
N ALA A 146 10.95 22.82 0.23
CA ALA A 146 10.81 23.37 -1.09
C ALA A 146 11.98 24.31 -1.42
N PHE A 147 12.42 24.33 -2.67
CA PHE A 147 13.40 25.33 -3.11
C PHE A 147 12.79 26.73 -2.98
N ASN A 148 13.44 27.60 -2.18
CA ASN A 148 12.96 28.95 -1.85
C ASN A 148 11.52 28.99 -1.27
N ASP A 149 11.11 27.98 -0.50
CA ASP A 149 9.78 27.86 0.12
C ASP A 149 8.60 27.92 -0.88
N LYS A 150 8.88 27.71 -2.17
CA LYS A 150 7.84 27.70 -3.21
C LYS A 150 7.31 26.29 -3.45
N VAL A 151 6.06 26.10 -3.08
CA VAL A 151 5.33 24.86 -3.37
C VAL A 151 4.79 24.92 -4.80
N ASN A 152 5.00 23.86 -5.58
CA ASN A 152 4.59 23.77 -6.97
C ASN A 152 3.47 22.73 -7.15
N HIS A 153 2.24 23.15 -6.85
CA HIS A 153 1.04 22.36 -7.12
C HIS A 153 0.53 22.59 -8.54
N VAL A 154 0.49 21.53 -9.34
CA VAL A 154 0.04 21.60 -10.75
C VAL A 154 -1.22 20.76 -10.93
N LYS A 155 -2.31 21.39 -11.39
CA LYS A 155 -3.51 20.68 -11.83
C LYS A 155 -3.22 19.97 -13.15
N LEU A 156 -3.49 18.67 -13.18
CA LEU A 156 -3.16 17.84 -14.31
C LEU A 156 -4.36 17.71 -15.29
N GLY A 157 -4.06 17.70 -16.58
CA GLY A 157 -5.06 17.31 -17.57
C GLY A 157 -5.44 15.83 -17.44
N PRO A 158 -6.60 15.40 -17.99
CA PRO A 158 -7.17 14.07 -17.75
C PRO A 158 -6.22 12.90 -18.01
N LEU A 159 -5.46 12.92 -19.11
CA LEU A 159 -4.54 11.84 -19.46
C LEU A 159 -3.34 11.76 -18.49
N LYS A 160 -2.78 12.91 -18.10
CA LYS A 160 -1.69 12.93 -17.10
C LYS A 160 -2.20 12.52 -15.72
N ALA A 161 -3.38 13.00 -15.33
CA ALA A 161 -3.99 12.62 -14.06
C ALA A 161 -4.29 11.12 -14.02
N LEU A 162 -4.78 10.51 -15.11
CA LEU A 162 -4.97 9.07 -15.22
C LEU A 162 -3.65 8.30 -15.08
N TYR A 163 -2.60 8.75 -15.76
CA TYR A 163 -1.27 8.14 -15.67
C TYR A 163 -0.77 8.14 -14.21
N TYR A 164 -0.79 9.31 -13.54
CA TYR A 164 -0.32 9.42 -12.17
C TYR A 164 -1.20 8.67 -11.17
N SER A 165 -2.52 8.62 -11.37
CA SER A 165 -3.42 7.87 -10.50
C SER A 165 -3.19 6.37 -10.57
N VAL A 166 -2.99 5.81 -11.77
CA VAL A 166 -2.66 4.39 -11.95
C VAL A 166 -1.27 4.09 -11.38
N ASN A 167 -0.30 4.98 -11.61
CA ASN A 167 1.05 4.83 -11.07
C ASN A 167 1.06 4.87 -9.54
N GLU A 168 0.24 5.72 -8.91
CA GLU A 168 0.09 5.74 -7.45
C GLU A 168 -0.47 4.43 -6.91
N VAL A 169 -1.53 3.88 -7.55
CA VAL A 169 -2.08 2.57 -7.18
C VAL A 169 -1.02 1.47 -7.31
N TYR A 170 -0.27 1.45 -8.40
CA TYR A 170 0.82 0.50 -8.61
C TYR A 170 1.91 0.65 -7.55
N PHE A 171 2.36 1.88 -7.29
CA PHE A 171 3.39 2.16 -6.29
C PHE A 171 2.98 1.69 -4.89
N VAL A 172 1.77 2.05 -4.45
CA VAL A 172 1.27 1.64 -3.13
C VAL A 172 1.14 0.12 -3.04
N THR A 173 0.62 -0.52 -4.09
CA THR A 173 0.47 -1.98 -4.13
C THR A 173 1.82 -2.68 -4.05
N SER A 174 2.79 -2.28 -4.89
CA SER A 174 4.13 -2.89 -4.93
C SER A 174 4.89 -2.67 -3.62
N SER A 175 4.84 -1.46 -3.06
CA SER A 175 5.49 -1.14 -1.78
C SER A 175 4.88 -1.93 -0.61
N THR A 176 3.55 -2.08 -0.59
CA THR A 176 2.86 -2.89 0.43
C THR A 176 3.26 -4.36 0.32
N LEU A 177 3.32 -4.91 -0.90
CA LEU A 177 3.78 -6.29 -1.11
C LEU A 177 5.23 -6.49 -0.68
N SER A 178 6.11 -5.54 -1.01
CA SER A 178 7.52 -5.56 -0.60
C SER A 178 7.65 -5.53 0.93
N TYR A 179 6.89 -4.65 1.60
CA TYR A 179 6.88 -4.55 3.05
C TYR A 179 6.37 -5.82 3.73
N LEU A 180 5.27 -6.39 3.23
CA LEU A 180 4.73 -7.66 3.74
C LEU A 180 5.73 -8.82 3.51
N GLY A 181 6.42 -8.83 2.37
CA GLY A 181 7.50 -9.78 2.12
C GLY A 181 8.61 -9.66 3.18
N SER A 182 9.08 -8.45 3.45
CA SER A 182 10.11 -8.19 4.45
C SER A 182 9.66 -8.56 5.88
N MET A 183 8.38 -8.42 6.21
CA MET A 183 7.84 -8.90 7.49
C MET A 183 7.91 -10.43 7.63
N ILE A 184 7.63 -11.16 6.54
CA ILE A 184 7.68 -12.63 6.55
C ILE A 184 9.11 -13.13 6.72
N PHE A 185 10.10 -12.44 6.13
CA PHE A 185 11.51 -12.79 6.25
C PHE A 185 12.18 -12.23 7.52
N GLY A 186 11.46 -11.44 8.33
CA GLY A 186 11.95 -10.93 9.62
C GLY A 186 12.73 -9.61 9.51
N ASP A 187 12.73 -8.97 8.34
CA ASP A 187 13.47 -7.73 8.08
C ASP A 187 12.64 -6.46 8.39
N ALA A 188 11.35 -6.59 8.68
CA ALA A 188 10.47 -5.48 8.98
C ALA A 188 9.72 -5.64 10.31
N ASP A 189 9.38 -4.51 10.93
CA ASP A 189 8.71 -4.44 12.22
C ASP A 189 7.22 -4.78 12.09
N THR A 190 6.78 -5.83 12.78
CA THR A 190 5.39 -6.28 12.80
C THR A 190 4.46 -5.41 13.69
N SER A 191 5.01 -4.55 14.55
CA SER A 191 4.24 -3.64 15.40
C SER A 191 3.47 -2.58 14.59
N GLN A 192 3.88 -2.36 13.33
CA GLN A 192 3.23 -1.45 12.39
C GLN A 192 1.88 -1.98 11.86
N LEU A 193 1.58 -3.27 12.03
CA LEU A 193 0.29 -3.83 11.63
C LEU A 193 -0.81 -3.29 12.53
N GLY A 194 -1.53 -2.30 12.04
CA GLY A 194 -2.72 -1.75 12.69
C GLY A 194 -3.96 -2.60 12.41
N GLY A 195 -4.83 -2.70 13.40
CA GLY A 195 -6.12 -3.36 13.29
C GLY A 195 -7.26 -2.37 13.00
N PRO A 196 -8.52 -2.84 13.10
CA PRO A 196 -9.70 -2.02 12.81
C PRO A 196 -9.82 -0.77 13.69
N ILE A 197 -9.37 -0.84 14.94
CA ILE A 197 -9.45 0.28 15.89
C ILE A 197 -8.52 1.41 15.47
N ARG A 198 -7.29 1.06 15.08
CA ARG A 198 -6.30 2.02 14.56
C ARG A 198 -6.77 2.67 13.26
N ILE A 199 -7.35 1.89 12.33
CA ILE A 199 -7.93 2.42 11.09
C ILE A 199 -9.04 3.42 11.41
N ALA A 200 -9.97 3.11 12.32
CA ALA A 200 -11.05 4.00 12.71
C ALA A 200 -10.51 5.29 13.36
N LYS A 201 -9.53 5.17 14.28
CA LYS A 201 -8.86 6.31 14.93
C LYS A 201 -8.21 7.24 13.89
N ILE A 202 -7.38 6.69 13.02
CA ILE A 202 -6.69 7.46 11.97
C ILE A 202 -7.71 8.10 11.02
N SER A 203 -8.79 7.38 10.65
CA SER A 203 -9.85 7.94 9.79
C SER A 203 -10.52 9.16 10.42
N GLY A 204 -10.82 9.10 11.72
CA GLY A 204 -11.37 10.24 12.45
C GLY A 204 -10.41 11.42 12.54
N GLN A 205 -9.13 11.15 12.73
CA GLN A 205 -8.09 12.19 12.77
C GLN A 205 -7.89 12.84 11.40
N VAL A 206 -7.77 12.04 10.34
CA VAL A 206 -7.56 12.52 8.96
C VAL A 206 -8.76 13.33 8.47
N ALA A 207 -9.98 12.97 8.88
CA ALA A 207 -11.19 13.73 8.54
C ALA A 207 -11.15 15.19 9.05
N GLN A 208 -10.43 15.46 10.15
CA GLN A 208 -10.26 16.82 10.70
C GLN A 208 -9.36 17.70 9.84
N PHE A 209 -8.49 17.12 8.99
CA PHE A 209 -7.64 17.86 8.06
C PHE A 209 -8.35 18.23 6.74
N GLY A 210 -9.62 17.83 6.59
CA GLY A 210 -10.47 18.18 5.46
C GLY A 210 -10.72 17.04 4.48
N ILE A 211 -11.53 17.35 3.46
CA ILE A 211 -12.06 16.33 2.55
C ILE A 211 -10.97 15.69 1.67
N ILE A 212 -9.93 16.41 1.26
CA ILE A 212 -8.92 15.90 0.35
C ILE A 212 -8.02 14.85 1.01
N PRO A 213 -7.43 15.08 2.22
CA PRO A 213 -6.74 14.04 2.96
C PRO A 213 -7.63 12.82 3.25
N PHE A 214 -8.90 13.05 3.57
CA PHE A 214 -9.85 11.98 3.83
C PHE A 214 -10.11 11.12 2.58
N LEU A 215 -10.33 11.73 1.41
CA LEU A 215 -10.48 11.01 0.14
C LEU A 215 -9.20 10.24 -0.22
N SER A 216 -8.02 10.84 -0.02
CA SER A 216 -6.76 10.14 -0.24
C SER A 216 -6.62 8.90 0.64
N MET A 217 -6.99 9.02 1.92
CA MET A 217 -7.01 7.89 2.84
C MET A 217 -8.00 6.80 2.41
N MET A 218 -9.20 7.19 1.95
CA MET A 218 -10.17 6.23 1.39
C MET A 218 -9.58 5.47 0.20
N ALA A 219 -8.84 6.15 -0.67
CA ALA A 219 -8.16 5.50 -1.79
C ALA A 219 -7.10 4.50 -1.31
N TYR A 220 -6.28 4.85 -0.32
CA TYR A 220 -5.28 3.93 0.26
C TYR A 220 -5.94 2.72 0.93
N ILE A 221 -7.02 2.91 1.69
CA ILE A 221 -7.80 1.80 2.27
C ILE A 221 -8.38 0.92 1.16
N SER A 222 -8.91 1.50 0.08
CA SER A 222 -9.44 0.75 -1.04
C SER A 222 -8.37 -0.11 -1.72
N ILE A 223 -7.16 0.41 -1.94
CA ILE A 223 -6.02 -0.37 -2.45
C ILE A 223 -5.71 -1.54 -1.51
N SER A 224 -5.63 -1.27 -0.21
CA SER A 224 -5.33 -2.29 0.80
C SER A 224 -6.38 -3.40 0.81
N LEU A 225 -7.67 -3.06 0.74
CA LEU A 225 -8.77 -4.03 0.65
C LEU A 225 -8.70 -4.86 -0.63
N GLY A 226 -8.42 -4.21 -1.77
CA GLY A 226 -8.22 -4.92 -3.04
C GLY A 226 -7.05 -5.90 -2.97
N LEU A 227 -5.94 -5.47 -2.37
CA LEU A 227 -4.74 -6.27 -2.22
C LEU A 227 -4.96 -7.47 -1.29
N ILE A 228 -5.50 -7.23 -0.09
CA ILE A 228 -5.76 -8.30 0.89
C ILE A 228 -6.71 -9.34 0.30
N ASN A 229 -7.75 -8.91 -0.42
CA ASN A 229 -8.70 -9.83 -1.05
C ASN A 229 -8.08 -10.68 -2.16
N LEU A 230 -6.96 -10.26 -2.76
CA LEU A 230 -6.22 -11.06 -3.75
C LEU A 230 -5.25 -12.08 -3.12
N PHE A 231 -5.00 -12.03 -1.81
CA PHE A 231 -4.15 -13.04 -1.16
C PHE A 231 -4.77 -14.44 -1.29
N PRO A 232 -3.92 -15.47 -1.47
CA PRO A 232 -4.38 -16.86 -1.61
C PRO A 232 -4.82 -17.46 -0.25
N ILE A 233 -5.63 -16.71 0.49
CA ILE A 233 -6.17 -17.12 1.78
C ILE A 233 -7.61 -17.60 1.54
N PRO A 234 -7.91 -18.86 1.85
CA PRO A 234 -9.28 -19.35 1.79
C PRO A 234 -10.22 -18.45 2.61
N LEU A 235 -11.39 -18.14 2.11
CA LEU A 235 -12.40 -17.15 2.55
C LEU A 235 -12.25 -15.77 1.89
N LEU A 236 -11.12 -15.43 1.30
CA LEU A 236 -10.94 -14.22 0.48
C LEU A 236 -11.11 -14.58 -1.01
N ASP A 237 -11.32 -13.57 -1.84
CA ASP A 237 -11.49 -13.75 -3.30
C ASP A 237 -10.28 -14.46 -3.93
N GLY A 238 -9.06 -14.14 -3.48
CA GLY A 238 -7.82 -14.79 -3.91
C GLY A 238 -7.78 -16.29 -3.58
N GLY A 239 -8.37 -16.71 -2.48
CA GLY A 239 -8.52 -18.13 -2.15
C GLY A 239 -9.44 -18.86 -3.14
N HIS A 240 -10.53 -18.23 -3.56
CA HIS A 240 -11.38 -18.78 -4.61
C HIS A 240 -10.66 -18.82 -5.96
N LEU A 241 -9.92 -17.78 -6.32
CA LEU A 241 -9.09 -17.77 -7.53
C LEU A 241 -8.02 -18.87 -7.51
N MET A 242 -7.42 -19.12 -6.35
CA MET A 242 -6.48 -20.23 -6.14
C MET A 242 -7.17 -21.57 -6.39
N PHE A 243 -8.41 -21.79 -5.87
CA PHE A 243 -9.16 -23.02 -6.13
C PHE A 243 -9.49 -23.19 -7.61
N TYR A 244 -9.82 -22.12 -8.33
CA TYR A 244 -10.03 -22.17 -9.77
C TYR A 244 -8.73 -22.48 -10.54
N GLY A 245 -7.59 -22.02 -10.03
CA GLY A 245 -6.28 -22.43 -10.54
C GLY A 245 -6.07 -23.94 -10.41
N PHE A 246 -6.34 -24.51 -9.24
CA PHE A 246 -6.28 -25.96 -9.03
C PHE A 246 -7.29 -26.72 -9.91
N GLU A 247 -8.52 -26.24 -10.02
CA GLU A 247 -9.54 -26.84 -10.89
C GLU A 247 -9.07 -26.89 -12.36
N LYS A 248 -8.43 -25.84 -12.84
CA LYS A 248 -7.85 -25.78 -14.19
C LYS A 248 -6.73 -26.80 -14.40
N ILE A 249 -5.86 -26.98 -13.41
CA ILE A 249 -4.71 -27.90 -13.49
C ILE A 249 -5.18 -29.36 -13.36
N LEU A 250 -6.11 -29.64 -12.45
CA LEU A 250 -6.59 -31.00 -12.16
C LEU A 250 -7.71 -31.47 -13.12
N GLY A 251 -8.28 -30.56 -13.94
CA GLY A 251 -9.39 -30.85 -14.83
C GLY A 251 -10.73 -31.10 -14.11
N LYS A 252 -10.79 -30.95 -12.80
CA LYS A 252 -11.98 -31.12 -11.95
C LYS A 252 -11.92 -30.25 -10.72
N PRO A 253 -13.07 -29.81 -10.16
CA PRO A 253 -13.10 -29.03 -8.94
C PRO A 253 -12.56 -29.84 -7.75
N LEU A 254 -11.98 -29.14 -6.77
CA LEU A 254 -11.57 -29.73 -5.50
C LEU A 254 -12.78 -30.31 -4.77
N SER A 255 -12.57 -31.44 -4.07
CA SER A 255 -13.64 -32.07 -3.27
C SER A 255 -14.12 -31.08 -2.18
N GLN A 256 -15.42 -31.19 -1.83
CA GLN A 256 -16.01 -30.34 -0.79
C GLN A 256 -15.23 -30.46 0.54
N LYS A 257 -14.83 -31.67 0.93
CA LYS A 257 -14.04 -31.90 2.15
C LYS A 257 -12.69 -31.15 2.11
N THR A 258 -12.04 -31.14 0.95
CA THR A 258 -10.78 -30.42 0.76
C THR A 258 -10.98 -28.93 0.87
N GLN A 259 -12.02 -28.37 0.22
CA GLN A 259 -12.35 -26.94 0.31
C GLN A 259 -12.69 -26.54 1.75
N GLU A 260 -13.51 -27.32 2.46
CA GLU A 260 -13.84 -27.08 3.88
C GLU A 260 -12.58 -27.11 4.78
N GLY A 261 -11.63 -28.01 4.52
CA GLY A 261 -10.35 -28.04 5.23
C GLY A 261 -9.57 -26.75 5.03
N PHE A 262 -9.45 -26.28 3.79
CA PHE A 262 -8.81 -24.99 3.48
C PHE A 262 -9.54 -23.80 4.10
N PHE A 263 -10.88 -23.79 4.08
CA PHE A 263 -11.65 -22.71 4.72
C PHE A 263 -11.44 -22.67 6.23
N ARG A 264 -11.33 -23.81 6.92
CA ARG A 264 -11.03 -23.84 8.37
C ARG A 264 -9.63 -23.25 8.65
N ILE A 265 -8.62 -23.59 7.85
CA ILE A 265 -7.27 -23.04 7.96
C ILE A 265 -7.31 -21.54 7.69
N GLY A 266 -7.96 -21.10 6.61
CA GLY A 266 -8.09 -19.67 6.27
C GLY A 266 -8.79 -18.87 7.38
N MET A 267 -9.86 -19.42 7.95
CA MET A 267 -10.58 -18.80 9.07
C MET A 267 -9.69 -18.67 10.30
N PHE A 268 -8.94 -19.71 10.63
CA PHE A 268 -8.00 -19.67 11.76
C PHE A 268 -6.92 -18.60 11.54
N LEU A 269 -6.33 -18.52 10.34
CA LEU A 269 -5.33 -17.52 10.01
C LEU A 269 -5.90 -16.10 10.10
N LEU A 270 -7.07 -15.85 9.52
CA LEU A 270 -7.72 -14.53 9.57
C LEU A 270 -8.07 -14.11 10.99
N LEU A 271 -8.65 -15.02 11.79
CA LEU A 271 -8.97 -14.73 13.19
C LEU A 271 -7.71 -14.48 14.02
N SER A 272 -6.64 -15.26 13.79
CA SER A 272 -5.36 -15.06 14.48
C SER A 272 -4.74 -13.71 14.12
N LEU A 273 -4.75 -13.34 12.82
CA LEU A 273 -4.25 -12.04 12.36
C LEU A 273 -5.07 -10.88 12.95
N MET A 274 -6.41 -11.01 12.93
CA MET A 274 -7.30 -9.99 13.50
C MET A 274 -7.09 -9.85 15.00
N PHE A 275 -6.94 -10.96 15.73
CA PHE A 275 -6.61 -10.95 17.16
C PHE A 275 -5.28 -10.24 17.42
N PHE A 276 -4.23 -10.62 16.66
CA PHE A 276 -2.91 -10.00 16.79
C PHE A 276 -2.95 -8.49 16.50
N ALA A 277 -3.60 -8.08 15.40
CA ALA A 277 -3.74 -6.66 15.06
C ALA A 277 -4.55 -5.89 16.11
N THR A 278 -5.62 -6.50 16.65
CA THR A 278 -6.42 -5.88 17.71
C THR A 278 -5.61 -5.74 19.02
N MET A 279 -4.78 -6.73 19.36
CA MET A 279 -3.89 -6.64 20.52
C MET A 279 -2.86 -5.51 20.36
N ASN A 280 -2.29 -5.35 19.15
CA ASN A 280 -1.43 -4.21 18.84
C ASN A 280 -2.16 -2.88 19.03
N ASP A 281 -3.40 -2.75 18.49
CA ASP A 281 -4.21 -1.56 18.66
C ASP A 281 -4.48 -1.21 20.13
N LEU A 282 -4.82 -2.21 20.94
CA LEU A 282 -5.07 -2.02 22.38
C LEU A 282 -3.81 -1.62 23.15
N ARG A 283 -2.66 -2.17 22.75
CA ARG A 283 -1.36 -1.78 23.31
C ARG A 283 -1.02 -0.33 22.97
N ASP A 284 -1.27 0.09 21.73
CA ASP A 284 -1.06 1.48 21.29
C ASP A 284 -1.98 2.48 22.00
N LEU A 285 -3.13 2.01 22.50
CA LEU A 285 -4.04 2.80 23.34
C LEU A 285 -3.61 2.84 24.82
N GLY A 286 -2.55 2.13 25.21
CA GLY A 286 -2.05 2.09 26.59
C GLY A 286 -2.94 1.28 27.54
N LEU A 287 -3.73 0.34 27.01
CA LEU A 287 -4.63 -0.49 27.83
C LEU A 287 -3.92 -1.73 28.42
N PHE A 288 -2.68 -2.01 27.98
CA PHE A 288 -1.82 -3.10 28.45
C PHE A 288 -0.36 -2.67 28.56
#